data_4c8c760104751778eb768042cbc6ebda
#
_entry.id   4c8c760104751778eb768042cbc6ebda
#
_cell.length_a   1.000
_cell.length_b   1.000
_cell.length_c   1.000
_cell.angle_alpha   90.00
_cell.angle_beta   90.00
_cell.angle_gamma   90.00
#
_symmetry.space_group_name_H-M   'P 1'
#
loop_
_entity.id
_entity.type
_entity.pdbx_description
1 polymer ?
#
loop_
_entity_poly.entity_id
_entity_poly.type
_entity_poly.pdbx_seq_one_letter_code
_entity_poly.pdbx_strand_id
1 'polypeptide(L)'
;MIDFDEYIRQGEPQKREKSYAWQTAIGLQAVDGLKPSDYLIETARKDIEGEITFNEAKQLIRSYYQSKASRTPEDSETYEADTASTHIRQLLTEKTFAFTLVGLTSIHRRIFEGIFKFAGQIRDYNITKKEWVLRGDTVLYVSAPDIRKAIEYDLEQERQFDYSKVDPNGLVNHISQFVSGLWQIHPFGEGNTRTTAVFTILYLRSMGLNVTNDLFAHHSWYFRNALVRANYQNIQKGIMRDSEYLKRFFRNLLLGENNELRNRYMIVHAPEEWVTEQTQHETRTSTEQPTVQVTEQVRALLLALSDGQLPLKTLMEKVDLKHRPTFLGNYIAPSLEAGILKVLYPDKPNHPVSYTHLRAHETCA
;
A
#
# COMPACT_ATOMS: atom_id res chain seq x y z
N MET A 1 -10.08 9.58 18.49
CA MET A 1 -8.87 10.26 17.91
C MET A 1 -7.84 10.27 19.02
N ILE A 2 -6.67 9.77 18.76
CA ILE A 2 -5.58 9.74 19.75
C ILE A 2 -5.01 11.14 19.78
N ASP A 3 -5.08 11.78 20.93
CA ASP A 3 -4.68 13.17 21.05
C ASP A 3 -3.44 13.29 21.92
N PHE A 4 -2.28 13.36 21.26
CA PHE A 4 -1.04 13.78 21.86
C PHE A 4 -0.74 15.27 21.59
N ASP A 5 -1.73 16.01 21.06
CA ASP A 5 -1.59 17.41 20.64
C ASP A 5 -1.16 18.32 21.81
N GLU A 6 -1.57 17.99 23.04
CA GLU A 6 -1.13 18.73 24.23
C GLU A 6 0.38 18.68 24.40
N TYR A 7 1.00 17.51 24.26
CA TYR A 7 2.46 17.37 24.35
C TYR A 7 3.19 18.04 23.19
N ILE A 8 2.58 18.05 22.01
CA ILE A 8 3.15 18.71 20.83
C ILE A 8 3.15 20.23 21.02
N ARG A 9 2.08 20.80 21.56
CA ARG A 9 1.92 22.24 21.75
C ARG A 9 2.68 22.79 22.96
N GLN A 10 2.68 22.07 24.07
CA GLN A 10 3.15 22.58 25.37
C GLN A 10 4.36 21.81 25.90
N GLY A 11 4.72 20.68 25.28
CA GLY A 11 5.78 19.81 25.75
C GLY A 11 7.18 20.38 25.56
N GLU A 12 8.10 19.94 26.41
CA GLU A 12 9.53 20.08 26.22
C GLU A 12 9.97 19.46 24.87
N PRO A 13 11.09 19.90 24.27
CA PRO A 13 11.52 19.43 22.95
C PRO A 13 11.57 17.89 22.82
N GLN A 14 12.04 17.19 23.83
CA GLN A 14 12.11 15.73 23.83
C GLN A 14 10.72 15.08 23.87
N LYS A 15 9.80 15.61 24.68
CA LYS A 15 8.41 15.12 24.73
C LYS A 15 7.69 15.36 23.41
N ARG A 16 7.94 16.52 22.81
CA ARG A 16 7.39 16.87 21.50
C ARG A 16 7.85 15.91 20.40
N GLU A 17 9.16 15.60 20.35
CA GLU A 17 9.71 14.67 19.36
C GLU A 17 9.13 13.24 19.53
N LYS A 18 9.03 12.76 20.76
CA LYS A 18 8.40 11.47 21.06
C LYS A 18 6.93 11.45 20.66
N SER A 19 6.19 12.51 20.97
CA SER A 19 4.76 12.63 20.64
C SER A 19 4.54 12.60 19.15
N TYR A 20 5.28 13.37 18.36
CA TYR A 20 5.23 13.32 16.89
C TYR A 20 5.53 11.92 16.35
N ALA A 21 6.55 11.24 16.89
CA ALA A 21 6.93 9.92 16.42
C ALA A 21 5.83 8.89 16.71
N TRP A 22 5.25 8.88 17.91
CA TRP A 22 4.15 8.00 18.29
C TRP A 22 2.87 8.31 17.49
N GLN A 23 2.49 9.58 17.42
CA GLN A 23 1.28 10.01 16.71
C GLN A 23 1.33 9.63 15.23
N THR A 24 2.47 9.86 14.56
CA THR A 24 2.67 9.42 13.18
C THR A 24 2.63 7.91 13.05
N ALA A 25 3.33 7.18 13.92
CA ALA A 25 3.39 5.72 13.87
C ALA A 25 2.00 5.08 14.02
N ILE A 26 1.21 5.60 14.96
CA ILE A 26 -0.17 5.16 15.23
C ILE A 26 -1.10 5.56 14.07
N GLY A 27 -1.02 6.80 13.60
CA GLY A 27 -1.88 7.30 12.53
C GLY A 27 -1.65 6.61 11.19
N LEU A 28 -0.42 6.16 10.92
CA LEU A 28 -0.09 5.42 9.70
C LEU A 28 -0.78 4.04 9.62
N GLN A 29 -1.29 3.48 10.74
CA GLN A 29 -2.01 2.21 10.68
C GLN A 29 -3.36 2.35 9.96
N ALA A 30 -3.93 3.56 9.94
CA ALA A 30 -5.19 3.82 9.25
C ALA A 30 -5.13 3.63 7.72
N VAL A 31 -3.92 3.62 7.09
CA VAL A 31 -3.79 3.35 5.64
C VAL A 31 -4.26 1.95 5.25
N ASP A 32 -4.19 1.02 6.20
CA ASP A 32 -4.60 -0.39 6.03
C ASP A 32 -5.85 -0.71 6.87
N GLY A 33 -6.56 0.32 7.35
CA GLY A 33 -7.78 0.17 8.16
C GLY A 33 -7.55 -0.33 9.58
N LEU A 34 -6.29 -0.49 10.00
CA LEU A 34 -5.93 -1.05 11.29
C LEU A 34 -6.12 -0.02 12.42
N LYS A 35 -6.46 -0.54 13.61
CA LYS A 35 -6.62 0.26 14.83
C LYS A 35 -5.68 -0.25 15.91
N PRO A 36 -4.80 0.62 16.43
CA PRO A 36 -4.00 0.32 17.60
C PRO A 36 -4.86 0.10 18.85
N SER A 37 -4.35 -0.72 19.78
CA SER A 37 -5.03 -0.98 21.04
C SER A 37 -4.94 0.20 22.01
N ASP A 38 -5.89 0.28 22.93
CA ASP A 38 -5.82 1.23 24.04
C ASP A 38 -4.57 0.97 24.91
N TYR A 39 -4.10 -0.28 24.99
CA TYR A 39 -2.88 -0.64 25.69
C TYR A 39 -1.64 -0.01 25.06
N LEU A 40 -1.53 0.01 23.72
CA LEU A 40 -0.45 0.72 23.03
C LEU A 40 -0.52 2.21 23.32
N ILE A 41 -1.71 2.82 23.26
CA ILE A 41 -1.90 4.26 23.48
C ILE A 41 -1.43 4.66 24.88
N GLU A 42 -1.81 3.89 25.90
CA GLU A 42 -1.40 4.15 27.27
C GLU A 42 0.12 3.93 27.46
N THR A 43 0.67 2.90 26.83
CA THR A 43 2.12 2.63 26.84
C THR A 43 2.90 3.76 26.15
N ALA A 44 2.39 4.27 25.03
CA ALA A 44 2.98 5.42 24.32
C ALA A 44 2.98 6.68 25.19
N ARG A 45 1.88 6.95 25.91
CA ARG A 45 1.79 8.07 26.85
C ARG A 45 2.86 8.00 27.94
N LYS A 46 3.06 6.83 28.54
CA LYS A 46 4.11 6.62 29.57
C LYS A 46 5.53 6.85 29.01
N ASP A 47 5.82 6.45 27.76
CA ASP A 47 7.11 6.77 27.12
C ASP A 47 7.26 8.29 26.88
N ILE A 48 6.19 8.95 26.42
CA ILE A 48 6.21 10.40 26.19
C ILE A 48 6.47 11.17 27.49
N GLU A 49 5.80 10.79 28.56
CA GLU A 49 5.92 11.41 29.88
C GLU A 49 7.26 11.08 30.57
N GLY A 50 7.95 10.05 30.11
CA GLY A 50 9.24 9.62 30.65
C GLY A 50 9.09 8.69 31.87
N GLU A 51 7.89 8.17 32.13
CA GLU A 51 7.65 7.18 33.19
C GLU A 51 8.32 5.85 32.85
N ILE A 52 8.42 5.53 31.58
CA ILE A 52 9.12 4.36 31.05
C ILE A 52 10.06 4.75 29.91
N THR A 53 11.09 3.97 29.69
CA THR A 53 11.94 4.07 28.49
C THR A 53 11.26 3.45 27.27
N PHE A 54 11.69 3.82 26.08
CA PHE A 54 11.19 3.19 24.86
C PHE A 54 11.45 1.66 24.82
N ASN A 55 12.57 1.19 25.37
CA ASN A 55 12.86 -0.23 25.44
C ASN A 55 11.87 -0.96 26.35
N GLU A 56 11.49 -0.36 27.47
CA GLU A 56 10.44 -0.90 28.33
C GLU A 56 9.09 -0.90 27.63
N ALA A 57 8.73 0.18 26.93
CA ALA A 57 7.51 0.24 26.14
C ALA A 57 7.44 -0.91 25.10
N LYS A 58 8.54 -1.13 24.38
CA LYS A 58 8.66 -2.22 23.41
C LYS A 58 8.50 -3.60 24.07
N GLN A 59 9.09 -3.81 25.23
CA GLN A 59 8.95 -5.05 25.99
C GLN A 59 7.51 -5.26 26.50
N LEU A 60 6.86 -4.22 26.99
CA LEU A 60 5.48 -4.27 27.46
C LEU A 60 4.53 -4.70 26.35
N ILE A 61 4.62 -4.08 25.17
CA ILE A 61 3.81 -4.45 24.01
C ILE A 61 4.06 -5.91 23.59
N ARG A 62 5.31 -6.33 23.52
CA ARG A 62 5.67 -7.71 23.20
C ARG A 62 5.09 -8.71 24.21
N SER A 63 5.26 -8.44 25.50
CA SER A 63 4.77 -9.31 26.59
C SER A 63 3.25 -9.38 26.62
N TYR A 64 2.56 -8.28 26.34
CA TYR A 64 1.10 -8.23 26.25
C TYR A 64 0.57 -9.26 25.26
N TYR A 65 1.16 -9.32 24.06
CA TYR A 65 0.73 -10.28 23.05
C TYR A 65 1.26 -11.70 23.25
N GLN A 66 2.38 -11.88 23.95
CA GLN A 66 2.89 -13.21 24.33
C GLN A 66 2.05 -13.89 25.41
N SER A 67 1.41 -13.12 26.28
CA SER A 67 0.55 -13.65 27.35
C SER A 67 -0.81 -14.14 26.85
N LYS A 68 -1.23 -13.77 25.62
CA LYS A 68 -2.50 -14.23 25.05
C LYS A 68 -2.36 -15.67 24.54
N ALA A 69 -3.09 -16.60 25.15
CA ALA A 69 -3.04 -18.04 24.84
C ALA A 69 -3.54 -18.38 23.42
N SER A 70 -4.46 -17.58 22.88
CA SER A 70 -4.96 -17.68 21.51
C SER A 70 -5.25 -16.27 20.97
N ARG A 71 -5.10 -16.07 19.65
CA ARG A 71 -5.42 -14.80 18.99
C ARG A 71 -6.65 -14.97 18.13
N THR A 72 -7.61 -14.09 18.31
CA THR A 72 -8.70 -13.89 17.36
C THR A 72 -8.18 -13.16 16.10
N PRO A 73 -8.93 -13.12 14.99
CA PRO A 73 -8.59 -12.27 13.85
C PRO A 73 -8.39 -10.79 14.25
N GLU A 74 -9.26 -10.24 15.10
CA GLU A 74 -9.16 -8.88 15.64
C GLU A 74 -7.89 -8.66 16.48
N ASP A 75 -7.50 -9.67 17.29
CA ASP A 75 -6.23 -9.64 18.02
C ASP A 75 -5.02 -9.64 17.09
N SER A 76 -5.13 -10.27 15.93
CA SER A 76 -4.06 -10.31 14.92
C SER A 76 -3.88 -8.94 14.24
N GLU A 77 -4.99 -8.27 13.87
CA GLU A 77 -4.98 -6.92 13.31
C GLU A 77 -4.44 -5.90 14.33
N THR A 78 -4.88 -5.99 15.58
CA THR A 78 -4.40 -5.13 16.65
C THR A 78 -2.93 -5.37 16.96
N TYR A 79 -2.47 -6.65 16.93
CA TYR A 79 -1.06 -6.99 17.08
C TYR A 79 -0.19 -6.39 15.98
N GLU A 80 -0.65 -6.45 14.73
CA GLU A 80 0.03 -5.82 13.60
C GLU A 80 0.14 -4.31 13.83
N ALA A 81 -0.99 -3.64 14.14
CA ALA A 81 -1.02 -2.21 14.36
C ALA A 81 -0.07 -1.76 15.47
N ASP A 82 -0.09 -2.44 16.62
CA ASP A 82 0.71 -2.09 17.78
C ASP A 82 2.21 -2.34 17.56
N THR A 83 2.53 -3.49 16.97
CA THR A 83 3.93 -3.86 16.69
C THR A 83 4.52 -2.94 15.63
N ALA A 84 3.80 -2.71 14.53
CA ALA A 84 4.25 -1.80 13.47
C ALA A 84 4.38 -0.36 13.97
N SER A 85 3.45 0.13 14.80
CA SER A 85 3.54 1.46 15.42
C SER A 85 4.79 1.59 16.29
N THR A 86 5.10 0.59 17.10
CA THR A 86 6.31 0.58 17.94
C THR A 86 7.57 0.65 17.06
N HIS A 87 7.62 -0.11 15.99
CA HIS A 87 8.75 -0.14 15.06
C HIS A 87 8.90 1.17 14.26
N ILE A 88 7.80 1.73 13.77
CA ILE A 88 7.80 3.03 13.06
C ILE A 88 8.25 4.14 13.99
N ARG A 89 7.75 4.19 15.23
CA ARG A 89 8.20 5.17 16.23
C ARG A 89 9.71 5.11 16.42
N GLN A 90 10.29 3.92 16.52
CA GLN A 90 11.73 3.75 16.63
C GLN A 90 12.46 4.32 15.42
N LEU A 91 12.02 3.98 14.20
CA LEU A 91 12.60 4.48 12.95
C LEU A 91 12.57 6.00 12.87
N LEU A 92 11.45 6.62 13.25
CA LEU A 92 11.26 8.07 13.16
C LEU A 92 12.11 8.86 14.16
N THR A 93 12.62 8.25 15.22
CA THR A 93 13.53 8.89 16.20
C THR A 93 15.00 8.63 15.92
N GLU A 94 15.33 7.76 14.97
CA GLU A 94 16.71 7.52 14.53
C GLU A 94 17.17 8.61 13.57
N LYS A 95 18.48 8.94 13.64
CA LYS A 95 19.09 9.96 12.77
C LYS A 95 19.73 9.35 11.51
N THR A 96 19.83 8.02 11.45
CA THR A 96 20.46 7.31 10.34
C THR A 96 19.45 6.99 9.26
N PHE A 97 19.75 7.40 8.02
CA PHE A 97 18.94 7.11 6.84
C PHE A 97 19.84 6.75 5.66
N ALA A 98 19.48 5.72 4.92
CA ALA A 98 20.17 5.30 3.72
C ALA A 98 19.23 5.42 2.50
N PHE A 99 19.54 6.38 1.62
CA PHE A 99 18.80 6.60 0.38
C PHE A 99 19.24 5.58 -0.69
N THR A 100 18.86 4.32 -0.50
CA THR A 100 19.21 3.19 -1.36
C THR A 100 18.09 2.14 -1.38
N LEU A 101 18.12 1.24 -2.36
CA LEU A 101 17.25 0.06 -2.39
C LEU A 101 17.36 -0.75 -1.07
N VAL A 102 18.57 -0.93 -0.55
CA VAL A 102 18.80 -1.63 0.73
C VAL A 102 18.17 -0.85 1.89
N GLY A 103 18.26 0.49 1.87
CA GLY A 103 17.60 1.36 2.85
C GLY A 103 16.08 1.18 2.84
N LEU A 104 15.46 1.19 1.65
CA LEU A 104 14.01 1.00 1.49
C LEU A 104 13.57 -0.39 2.01
N THR A 105 14.25 -1.44 1.60
CA THR A 105 13.94 -2.81 2.05
C THR A 105 14.22 -3.01 3.54
N SER A 106 15.23 -2.33 4.11
CA SER A 106 15.52 -2.34 5.54
C SER A 106 14.40 -1.66 6.34
N ILE A 107 13.86 -0.53 5.86
CA ILE A 107 12.72 0.14 6.50
C ILE A 107 11.53 -0.82 6.54
N HIS A 108 11.16 -1.43 5.40
CA HIS A 108 10.08 -2.41 5.37
C HIS A 108 10.33 -3.58 6.32
N ARG A 109 11.53 -4.17 6.31
CA ARG A 109 11.87 -5.27 7.22
C ARG A 109 11.68 -4.86 8.67
N ARG A 110 12.18 -3.70 9.05
CA ARG A 110 12.13 -3.22 10.44
C ARG A 110 10.72 -2.88 10.90
N ILE A 111 9.87 -2.35 10.01
CA ILE A 111 8.46 -2.09 10.34
C ILE A 111 7.72 -3.40 10.60
N PHE A 112 7.97 -4.43 9.77
CA PHE A 112 7.15 -5.64 9.72
C PHE A 112 7.84 -6.90 10.27
N GLU A 113 9.01 -6.75 10.90
CA GLU A 113 9.69 -7.86 11.58
C GLU A 113 8.80 -8.43 12.69
N GLY A 114 8.61 -9.77 12.67
CA GLY A 114 7.72 -10.47 13.60
C GLY A 114 6.23 -10.38 13.23
N ILE A 115 5.86 -9.61 12.19
CA ILE A 115 4.49 -9.50 11.65
C ILE A 115 4.39 -10.34 10.37
N PHE A 116 5.19 -10.03 9.36
CA PHE A 116 5.18 -10.74 8.08
C PHE A 116 6.42 -11.62 7.89
N LYS A 117 6.22 -12.85 7.42
CA LYS A 117 7.33 -13.75 7.07
C LYS A 117 8.24 -13.21 5.95
N PHE A 118 7.68 -12.36 5.09
CA PHE A 118 8.36 -11.73 3.96
C PHE A 118 8.88 -10.30 4.28
N ALA A 119 8.97 -9.92 5.55
CA ALA A 119 9.44 -8.59 5.94
C ALA A 119 10.81 -8.26 5.31
N GLY A 120 10.87 -7.17 4.53
CA GLY A 120 12.07 -6.74 3.81
C GLY A 120 12.33 -7.47 2.50
N GLN A 121 11.49 -8.44 2.08
CA GLN A 121 11.64 -9.18 0.85
C GLN A 121 10.83 -8.52 -0.28
N ILE A 122 11.46 -8.28 -1.39
CA ILE A 122 10.79 -7.85 -2.61
C ILE A 122 9.96 -9.02 -3.14
N ARG A 123 8.71 -8.76 -3.50
CA ARG A 123 7.82 -9.77 -4.08
C ARG A 123 8.36 -10.30 -5.41
N ASP A 124 8.14 -11.56 -5.66
CA ASP A 124 8.48 -12.29 -6.89
C ASP A 124 7.25 -12.62 -7.76
N TYR A 125 6.09 -12.04 -7.42
CA TYR A 125 4.80 -12.22 -8.09
C TYR A 125 4.14 -10.86 -8.37
N ASN A 126 3.27 -10.81 -9.38
CA ASN A 126 2.46 -9.63 -9.68
C ASN A 126 1.26 -9.54 -8.74
N ILE A 127 0.89 -8.32 -8.37
CA ILE A 127 -0.21 -8.05 -7.46
C ILE A 127 -1.23 -7.11 -8.11
N THR A 128 -2.46 -7.25 -7.64
CA THR A 128 -3.58 -6.37 -7.96
C THR A 128 -4.32 -6.07 -6.66
N LYS A 129 -4.63 -4.80 -6.42
CA LYS A 129 -5.35 -4.35 -5.22
C LYS A 129 -6.56 -3.53 -5.63
N LYS A 130 -7.72 -3.84 -5.05
CA LYS A 130 -8.92 -3.02 -5.22
C LYS A 130 -8.79 -1.74 -4.41
N GLU A 131 -9.01 -0.59 -5.05
CA GLU A 131 -8.86 0.70 -4.40
C GLU A 131 -10.23 1.39 -4.24
N TRP A 132 -10.54 1.82 -3.01
CA TRP A 132 -11.80 2.45 -2.67
C TRP A 132 -12.10 3.70 -3.52
N VAL A 133 -11.12 4.60 -3.69
CA VAL A 133 -11.29 5.83 -4.50
C VAL A 133 -11.48 5.54 -5.98
N LEU A 134 -11.14 4.32 -6.42
CA LEU A 134 -11.35 3.84 -7.79
C LEU A 134 -12.61 2.98 -7.94
N ARG A 135 -13.46 2.92 -6.90
CA ARG A 135 -14.66 2.07 -6.87
C ARG A 135 -14.35 0.60 -7.17
N GLY A 136 -13.27 0.08 -6.57
CA GLY A 136 -12.84 -1.31 -6.72
C GLY A 136 -11.95 -1.58 -7.94
N ASP A 137 -11.64 -0.57 -8.77
CA ASP A 137 -10.61 -0.71 -9.81
C ASP A 137 -9.21 -0.63 -9.17
N THR A 138 -8.15 -0.90 -9.94
CA THR A 138 -6.77 -1.06 -9.46
C THR A 138 -5.79 -0.14 -10.15
N VAL A 139 -4.70 0.21 -9.47
CA VAL A 139 -3.52 0.82 -10.08
C VAL A 139 -2.68 -0.26 -10.76
N LEU A 140 -2.07 0.08 -11.87
CA LEU A 140 -1.09 -0.78 -12.52
C LEU A 140 0.26 -0.66 -11.79
N TYR A 141 0.65 -1.71 -11.08
CA TYR A 141 1.93 -1.81 -10.39
C TYR A 141 3.03 -2.37 -11.30
N VAL A 142 4.30 -2.11 -10.93
CA VAL A 142 5.45 -2.63 -11.67
C VAL A 142 5.48 -4.16 -11.60
N SER A 143 5.82 -4.81 -12.72
CA SER A 143 5.95 -6.27 -12.80
C SER A 143 7.07 -6.79 -11.89
N ALA A 144 6.88 -7.97 -11.29
CA ALA A 144 7.82 -8.51 -10.30
C ALA A 144 9.29 -8.56 -10.78
N PRO A 145 9.61 -8.99 -12.01
CA PRO A 145 10.97 -9.02 -12.51
C PRO A 145 11.65 -7.63 -12.59
N ASP A 146 10.86 -6.57 -12.78
CA ASP A 146 11.37 -5.22 -13.03
C ASP A 146 11.50 -4.37 -11.76
N ILE A 147 10.98 -4.82 -10.63
CA ILE A 147 10.90 -4.03 -9.38
C ILE A 147 12.26 -3.46 -8.97
N ARG A 148 13.30 -4.30 -8.90
CA ARG A 148 14.64 -3.87 -8.46
C ARG A 148 15.19 -2.78 -9.36
N LYS A 149 15.11 -2.98 -10.68
CA LYS A 149 15.56 -2.04 -11.68
C LYS A 149 14.80 -0.72 -11.62
N ALA A 150 13.47 -0.78 -11.42
CA ALA A 150 12.64 0.41 -11.29
C ALA A 150 13.02 1.24 -10.06
N ILE A 151 13.20 0.60 -8.89
CA ILE A 151 13.62 1.30 -7.66
C ILE A 151 15.01 1.94 -7.85
N GLU A 152 15.98 1.20 -8.36
CA GLU A 152 17.33 1.69 -8.58
C GLU A 152 17.34 2.88 -9.55
N TYR A 153 16.54 2.81 -10.61
CA TYR A 153 16.38 3.89 -11.58
C TYR A 153 15.79 5.15 -10.92
N ASP A 154 14.66 5.02 -10.21
CA ASP A 154 13.99 6.16 -9.57
C ASP A 154 14.89 6.82 -8.52
N LEU A 155 15.58 6.02 -7.70
CA LEU A 155 16.53 6.54 -6.71
C LEU A 155 17.74 7.23 -7.35
N GLU A 156 18.21 6.75 -8.50
CA GLU A 156 19.31 7.39 -9.22
C GLU A 156 18.89 8.70 -9.87
N GLN A 157 17.71 8.76 -10.50
CA GLN A 157 17.16 10.01 -11.03
C GLN A 157 16.99 11.05 -9.93
N GLU A 158 16.51 10.64 -8.76
CA GLU A 158 16.32 11.51 -7.61
C GLU A 158 17.66 12.05 -7.07
N ARG A 159 18.73 11.25 -7.02
CA ARG A 159 20.07 11.74 -6.61
C ARG A 159 20.66 12.77 -7.54
N GLN A 160 20.31 12.69 -8.84
CA GLN A 160 20.79 13.61 -9.86
C GLN A 160 19.97 14.89 -9.93
N PHE A 161 18.85 14.97 -9.24
CA PHE A 161 17.98 16.14 -9.26
C PHE A 161 18.59 17.31 -8.50
N ASP A 162 18.64 18.46 -9.15
CA ASP A 162 19.23 19.69 -8.60
C ASP A 162 18.17 20.58 -7.93
N TYR A 163 18.00 20.37 -6.64
CA TYR A 163 17.06 21.13 -5.81
C TYR A 163 17.38 22.62 -5.70
N SER A 164 18.61 23.06 -5.98
CA SER A 164 18.99 24.48 -5.91
C SER A 164 18.35 25.33 -7.00
N LYS A 165 17.82 24.71 -8.04
CA LYS A 165 17.23 25.36 -9.23
C LYS A 165 15.71 25.43 -9.21
N VAL A 166 15.05 24.92 -8.18
CA VAL A 166 13.59 24.88 -8.13
C VAL A 166 13.02 25.85 -7.10
N ASP A 167 11.91 26.46 -7.45
CA ASP A 167 11.10 27.24 -6.53
C ASP A 167 10.28 26.31 -5.60
N PRO A 168 9.60 26.84 -4.59
CA PRO A 168 8.77 26.03 -3.69
C PRO A 168 7.71 25.17 -4.40
N ASN A 169 7.14 25.67 -5.50
CA ASN A 169 6.17 24.90 -6.28
C ASN A 169 6.85 23.76 -7.06
N GLY A 170 8.02 24.03 -7.61
CA GLY A 170 8.87 23.03 -8.25
C GLY A 170 9.28 21.93 -7.28
N LEU A 171 9.63 22.28 -6.05
CA LEU A 171 9.92 21.31 -4.97
C LEU A 171 8.72 20.39 -4.71
N VAL A 172 7.53 20.96 -4.50
CA VAL A 172 6.31 20.19 -4.26
C VAL A 172 6.00 19.27 -5.44
N ASN A 173 6.10 19.79 -6.67
CA ASN A 173 5.83 19.00 -7.87
C ASN A 173 6.79 17.80 -7.99
N HIS A 174 8.09 18.06 -7.80
CA HIS A 174 9.11 17.01 -7.92
C HIS A 174 8.98 15.96 -6.82
N ILE A 175 8.85 16.34 -5.54
CA ILE A 175 8.64 15.40 -4.44
C ILE A 175 7.37 14.58 -4.64
N SER A 176 6.27 15.21 -5.09
CA SER A 176 5.03 14.48 -5.39
C SER A 176 5.23 13.43 -6.48
N GLN A 177 5.96 13.77 -7.53
CA GLN A 177 6.27 12.84 -8.62
C GLN A 177 7.16 11.69 -8.17
N PHE A 178 8.24 11.99 -7.46
CA PHE A 178 9.18 10.98 -6.94
C PHE A 178 8.47 9.99 -5.99
N VAL A 179 7.77 10.51 -4.98
CA VAL A 179 7.08 9.66 -3.99
C VAL A 179 5.96 8.83 -4.63
N SER A 180 5.23 9.41 -5.60
CA SER A 180 4.21 8.72 -6.37
C SER A 180 4.79 7.58 -7.20
N GLY A 181 5.90 7.81 -7.90
CA GLY A 181 6.60 6.78 -8.68
C GLY A 181 7.10 5.64 -7.81
N LEU A 182 7.81 5.98 -6.73
CA LEU A 182 8.32 4.99 -5.77
C LEU A 182 7.20 4.11 -5.19
N TRP A 183 6.05 4.71 -4.83
CA TRP A 183 4.90 3.97 -4.34
C TRP A 183 4.29 3.07 -5.43
N GLN A 184 4.21 3.51 -6.69
CA GLN A 184 3.65 2.74 -7.80
C GLN A 184 4.45 1.46 -8.09
N ILE A 185 5.75 1.44 -7.80
CA ILE A 185 6.56 0.22 -7.95
C ILE A 185 5.99 -0.89 -7.07
N HIS A 186 5.49 -0.57 -5.89
CA HIS A 186 4.80 -1.48 -4.97
C HIS A 186 5.62 -2.76 -4.70
N PRO A 187 6.84 -2.63 -4.16
CA PRO A 187 7.82 -3.71 -4.14
C PRO A 187 7.49 -4.85 -3.18
N PHE A 188 6.60 -4.68 -2.23
CA PHE A 188 6.32 -5.66 -1.19
C PHE A 188 4.95 -6.27 -1.35
N GLY A 189 4.73 -7.47 -0.79
CA GLY A 189 3.43 -8.10 -0.76
C GLY A 189 2.39 -7.29 0.03
N GLU A 190 2.82 -6.65 1.12
CA GLU A 190 1.99 -5.83 2.01
C GLU A 190 2.81 -4.67 2.59
N GLY A 191 2.15 -3.64 3.18
CA GLY A 191 2.82 -2.55 3.92
C GLY A 191 3.52 -1.49 3.05
N ASN A 192 3.27 -1.45 1.75
CA ASN A 192 3.93 -0.53 0.82
C ASN A 192 3.69 0.94 1.18
N THR A 193 2.47 1.34 1.52
CA THR A 193 2.14 2.73 1.85
C THR A 193 2.81 3.18 3.14
N ARG A 194 2.79 2.35 4.20
CA ARG A 194 3.48 2.65 5.47
C ARG A 194 4.99 2.79 5.25
N THR A 195 5.59 1.89 4.47
CA THR A 195 7.01 1.96 4.12
C THR A 195 7.35 3.22 3.32
N THR A 196 6.54 3.55 2.30
CA THR A 196 6.74 4.77 1.50
C THR A 196 6.62 6.02 2.36
N ALA A 197 5.64 6.11 3.26
CA ALA A 197 5.47 7.23 4.16
C ALA A 197 6.69 7.42 5.08
N VAL A 198 7.16 6.36 5.74
CA VAL A 198 8.34 6.41 6.61
C VAL A 198 9.59 6.76 5.82
N PHE A 199 9.81 6.15 4.66
CA PHE A 199 10.92 6.49 3.77
C PHE A 199 10.90 7.96 3.37
N THR A 200 9.74 8.48 2.98
CA THR A 200 9.55 9.90 2.60
C THR A 200 9.89 10.84 3.76
N ILE A 201 9.38 10.58 4.96
CA ILE A 201 9.68 11.39 6.15
C ILE A 201 11.19 11.43 6.42
N LEU A 202 11.85 10.27 6.43
CA LEU A 202 13.29 10.17 6.68
C LEU A 202 14.10 10.84 5.57
N TYR A 203 13.68 10.68 4.31
CA TYR A 203 14.31 11.33 3.16
C TYR A 203 14.24 12.85 3.25
N LEU A 204 13.04 13.40 3.44
CA LEU A 204 12.87 14.87 3.57
C LEU A 204 13.67 15.44 4.73
N ARG A 205 13.72 14.75 5.88
CA ARG A 205 14.55 15.14 7.02
C ARG A 205 16.04 15.10 6.69
N SER A 206 16.51 14.12 5.91
CA SER A 206 17.91 14.02 5.49
C SER A 206 18.34 15.17 4.58
N MET A 207 17.37 15.79 3.88
CA MET A 207 17.57 17.02 3.09
C MET A 207 17.56 18.31 3.95
N GLY A 208 17.39 18.20 5.27
CA GLY A 208 17.29 19.33 6.17
C GLY A 208 15.92 20.03 6.21
N LEU A 209 14.90 19.43 5.58
CA LEU A 209 13.55 19.96 5.62
C LEU A 209 12.92 19.71 7.00
N ASN A 210 12.36 20.76 7.59
CA ASN A 210 11.61 20.63 8.83
C ASN A 210 10.21 20.07 8.53
N VAL A 211 10.11 18.76 8.52
CA VAL A 211 8.86 18.04 8.29
C VAL A 211 8.25 17.68 9.62
N THR A 212 7.14 18.29 9.95
CA THR A 212 6.30 17.85 11.06
C THR A 212 5.54 16.59 10.63
N ASN A 213 5.50 15.59 11.48
CA ASN A 213 4.90 14.28 11.13
C ASN A 213 3.39 14.23 11.37
N ASP A 214 2.78 15.27 11.93
CA ASP A 214 1.37 15.33 12.26
C ASP A 214 0.46 15.15 11.04
N LEU A 215 0.87 15.66 9.89
CA LEU A 215 0.08 15.51 8.66
C LEU A 215 -0.06 14.05 8.22
N PHE A 216 1.01 13.27 8.33
CA PHE A 216 0.94 11.82 8.10
C PHE A 216 0.09 11.11 9.15
N ALA A 217 0.10 11.60 10.40
CA ALA A 217 -0.72 11.05 11.46
C ALA A 217 -2.21 11.23 11.23
N HIS A 218 -2.62 12.44 10.85
CA HIS A 218 -4.05 12.78 10.72
C HIS A 218 -4.62 12.51 9.33
N HIS A 219 -3.77 12.46 8.30
CA HIS A 219 -4.17 12.36 6.90
C HIS A 219 -3.49 11.18 6.17
N SER A 220 -3.11 10.11 6.87
CA SER A 220 -2.49 8.93 6.29
C SER A 220 -3.37 8.26 5.22
N TRP A 221 -4.67 8.14 5.49
CA TRP A 221 -5.65 7.63 4.52
C TRP A 221 -5.80 8.54 3.28
N TYR A 222 -5.73 9.87 3.50
CA TYR A 222 -5.69 10.82 2.38
C TYR A 222 -4.43 10.64 1.55
N PHE A 223 -3.28 10.52 2.19
CA PHE A 223 -1.99 10.29 1.51
C PHE A 223 -2.02 9.04 0.63
N ARG A 224 -2.52 7.91 1.16
CA ARG A 224 -2.71 6.69 0.37
C ARG A 224 -3.60 6.91 -0.84
N ASN A 225 -4.77 7.49 -0.66
CA ASN A 225 -5.73 7.73 -1.75
C ASN A 225 -5.19 8.72 -2.79
N ALA A 226 -4.41 9.72 -2.37
CA ALA A 226 -3.74 10.65 -3.27
C ALA A 226 -2.66 9.95 -4.13
N LEU A 227 -1.91 9.00 -3.57
CA LEU A 227 -0.98 8.15 -4.31
C LEU A 227 -1.71 7.29 -5.36
N VAL A 228 -2.85 6.70 -4.97
CA VAL A 228 -3.71 5.95 -5.90
C VAL A 228 -4.14 6.84 -7.06
N ARG A 229 -4.67 8.04 -6.80
CA ARG A 229 -5.15 8.97 -7.84
C ARG A 229 -4.03 9.46 -8.75
N ALA A 230 -2.85 9.71 -8.20
CA ALA A 230 -1.67 10.13 -8.96
C ALA A 230 -1.18 9.06 -9.96
N ASN A 231 -1.51 7.78 -9.72
CA ASN A 231 -1.04 6.64 -10.52
C ASN A 231 -2.13 5.94 -11.33
N TYR A 232 -3.41 6.29 -11.11
CA TYR A 232 -4.51 5.65 -11.83
C TYR A 232 -4.89 6.40 -13.10
N GLN A 233 -5.02 5.65 -14.19
CA GLN A 233 -5.52 6.13 -15.47
C GLN A 233 -6.41 5.08 -16.10
N ASN A 234 -7.56 5.51 -16.63
CA ASN A 234 -8.44 4.68 -17.45
C ASN A 234 -8.98 5.51 -18.62
N ILE A 235 -8.30 5.42 -19.75
CA ILE A 235 -8.60 6.23 -20.95
C ILE A 235 -10.00 5.93 -21.49
N GLN A 236 -10.44 4.66 -21.42
CA GLN A 236 -11.76 4.24 -21.89
C GLN A 236 -12.90 4.89 -21.08
N LYS A 237 -12.67 5.13 -19.78
CA LYS A 237 -13.60 5.83 -18.90
C LYS A 237 -13.37 7.34 -18.82
N GLY A 238 -12.45 7.89 -19.62
CA GLY A 238 -12.07 9.31 -19.59
C GLY A 238 -11.37 9.73 -18.29
N ILE A 239 -10.83 8.80 -17.52
CA ILE A 239 -10.19 9.09 -16.23
C ILE A 239 -8.68 9.23 -16.44
N MET A 240 -8.15 10.41 -16.15
CA MET A 240 -6.71 10.70 -16.23
C MET A 240 -6.07 10.63 -14.85
N ARG A 241 -4.76 10.46 -14.82
CA ARG A 241 -3.94 10.59 -13.60
C ARG A 241 -4.15 11.98 -13.01
N ASP A 242 -4.27 12.04 -11.69
CA ASP A 242 -4.47 13.30 -10.98
C ASP A 242 -3.53 13.37 -9.76
N SER A 243 -2.45 14.13 -9.90
CA SER A 243 -1.46 14.35 -8.85
C SER A 243 -1.78 15.56 -7.95
N GLU A 244 -2.83 16.33 -8.24
CA GLU A 244 -3.14 17.56 -7.49
C GLU A 244 -3.49 17.27 -6.03
N TYR A 245 -4.13 16.15 -5.72
CA TYR A 245 -4.39 15.73 -4.35
C TYR A 245 -3.09 15.48 -3.58
N LEU A 246 -2.12 14.81 -4.19
CA LEU A 246 -0.82 14.55 -3.56
C LEU A 246 -0.01 15.84 -3.40
N LYS A 247 -0.06 16.74 -4.38
CA LYS A 247 0.56 18.06 -4.28
C LYS A 247 -0.03 18.89 -3.16
N ARG A 248 -1.37 18.87 -2.95
CA ARG A 248 -2.02 19.54 -1.81
C ARG A 248 -1.47 19.02 -0.47
N PHE A 249 -1.31 17.70 -0.36
CA PHE A 249 -0.70 17.09 0.82
C PHE A 249 0.72 17.63 1.06
N PHE A 250 1.57 17.63 0.04
CA PHE A 250 2.93 18.12 0.16
C PHE A 250 3.03 19.65 0.30
N ARG A 251 2.11 20.44 -0.24
CA ARG A 251 2.03 21.88 0.03
C ARG A 251 1.75 22.16 1.51
N ASN A 252 0.81 21.44 2.10
CA ASN A 252 0.55 21.57 3.52
C ASN A 252 1.77 21.12 4.35
N LEU A 253 2.45 20.03 3.94
CA LEU A 253 3.59 19.49 4.66
C LEU A 253 4.85 20.38 4.57
N LEU A 254 5.19 20.85 3.38
CA LEU A 254 6.45 21.51 3.09
C LEU A 254 6.36 23.03 3.12
N LEU A 255 5.23 23.60 2.74
CA LEU A 255 5.02 25.04 2.63
C LEU A 255 4.15 25.60 3.75
N GLY A 256 3.61 24.75 4.63
CA GLY A 256 2.73 25.16 5.72
C GLY A 256 1.37 25.71 5.25
N GLU A 257 0.96 25.37 4.01
CA GLU A 257 -0.36 25.72 3.51
C GLU A 257 -1.45 24.93 4.26
N ASN A 258 -2.68 25.40 4.17
CA ASN A 258 -3.84 24.75 4.81
C ASN A 258 -4.89 24.33 3.74
N ASN A 259 -4.46 23.53 2.76
CA ASN A 259 -5.38 23.00 1.78
C ASN A 259 -6.28 21.94 2.43
N GLU A 260 -7.56 21.92 2.05
CA GLU A 260 -8.50 20.92 2.53
C GLU A 260 -8.15 19.53 1.98
N LEU A 261 -8.01 18.54 2.87
CA LEU A 261 -7.64 17.16 2.56
C LEU A 261 -8.84 16.24 2.79
N ARG A 262 -9.70 16.09 1.77
CA ARG A 262 -10.91 15.25 1.86
C ARG A 262 -10.86 14.08 0.87
N ASN A 263 -10.94 12.89 1.39
CA ASN A 263 -10.91 11.65 0.59
C ASN A 263 -12.04 11.56 -0.44
N ARG A 264 -13.24 12.05 -0.11
CA ARG A 264 -14.42 11.99 -1.01
C ARG A 264 -14.20 12.69 -2.35
N TYR A 265 -13.31 13.69 -2.41
CA TYR A 265 -13.02 14.40 -3.65
C TYR A 265 -12.16 13.60 -4.62
N MET A 266 -11.51 12.55 -4.14
CA MET A 266 -10.66 11.67 -4.94
C MET A 266 -11.42 10.52 -5.60
N ILE A 267 -12.68 10.28 -5.20
CA ILE A 267 -13.48 9.19 -5.78
C ILE A 267 -13.69 9.47 -7.27
N VAL A 268 -13.32 8.51 -8.10
CA VAL A 268 -13.56 8.62 -9.54
C VAL A 268 -15.05 8.61 -9.84
N HIS A 269 -15.51 9.54 -10.69
CA HIS A 269 -16.88 9.55 -11.17
C HIS A 269 -17.03 8.42 -12.20
N ALA A 270 -17.66 7.31 -11.78
CA ALA A 270 -18.11 6.32 -12.74
C ALA A 270 -19.42 6.79 -13.35
N PRO A 271 -19.73 6.45 -14.63
CA PRO A 271 -21.07 6.62 -15.17
C PRO A 271 -22.11 6.02 -14.20
N GLU A 272 -23.30 6.63 -14.12
CA GLU A 272 -24.37 6.22 -13.16
C GLU A 272 -24.74 4.72 -13.27
N GLU A 273 -24.56 4.13 -14.43
CA GLU A 273 -24.78 2.70 -14.72
C GLU A 273 -23.92 1.74 -13.87
N TRP A 274 -22.88 2.24 -13.19
CA TRP A 274 -21.93 1.47 -12.37
C TRP A 274 -22.14 1.65 -10.86
N VAL A 275 -23.13 2.47 -10.48
CA VAL A 275 -23.51 2.68 -9.08
C VAL A 275 -24.50 1.57 -8.68
N THR A 276 -24.03 0.35 -8.51
CA THR A 276 -24.80 -0.68 -7.83
C THR A 276 -24.81 -0.41 -6.33
N GLU A 277 -25.94 -0.73 -5.68
CA GLU A 277 -26.33 -0.45 -4.29
C GLU A 277 -25.36 -0.88 -3.16
N GLN A 278 -24.18 -1.39 -3.47
CA GLN A 278 -23.19 -1.84 -2.50
C GLN A 278 -22.50 -0.71 -1.70
N THR A 279 -22.73 0.56 -2.05
CA THR A 279 -22.03 1.71 -1.43
C THR A 279 -22.52 2.09 -0.04
N GLN A 280 -23.54 1.45 0.51
CA GLN A 280 -24.05 1.80 1.84
C GLN A 280 -23.50 0.97 3.00
N HIS A 281 -22.79 -0.12 2.77
CA HIS A 281 -22.31 -1.03 3.82
C HIS A 281 -20.79 -1.13 3.99
N GLU A 282 -19.98 -0.58 3.10
CA GLU A 282 -18.50 -0.75 3.12
C GLU A 282 -17.74 0.44 3.70
N THR A 283 -18.27 1.14 4.70
CA THR A 283 -17.49 2.13 5.46
C THR A 283 -16.54 1.49 6.48
N ARG A 284 -16.48 0.17 6.50
CA ARG A 284 -15.58 -0.60 7.39
C ARG A 284 -15.03 -1.78 6.62
N THR A 285 -13.77 -1.79 6.40
CA THR A 285 -12.87 -2.84 5.87
C THR A 285 -12.36 -2.59 4.46
N SER A 286 -11.42 -1.66 4.32
CA SER A 286 -10.39 -1.84 3.31
C SER A 286 -9.29 -2.73 3.89
N THR A 287 -9.63 -3.96 4.21
CA THR A 287 -8.65 -5.00 4.39
C THR A 287 -8.03 -5.22 3.02
N GLU A 288 -6.73 -5.01 2.91
CA GLU A 288 -5.95 -5.48 1.77
C GLU A 288 -6.02 -7.02 1.78
N GLN A 289 -7.12 -7.59 1.26
CA GLN A 289 -7.11 -9.00 0.93
C GLN A 289 -6.22 -9.16 -0.31
N PRO A 290 -5.22 -10.03 -0.29
CA PRO A 290 -4.47 -10.37 -1.47
C PRO A 290 -5.46 -10.94 -2.49
N THR A 291 -5.90 -10.09 -3.41
CA THR A 291 -6.72 -10.54 -4.52
C THR A 291 -5.84 -11.42 -5.38
N VAL A 292 -6.31 -12.61 -5.65
CA VAL A 292 -5.79 -13.64 -6.55
C VAL A 292 -4.58 -13.19 -7.36
N GLN A 293 -3.44 -13.83 -7.12
CA GLN A 293 -2.19 -13.62 -7.87
C GLN A 293 -2.43 -13.90 -9.35
N VAL A 294 -2.70 -12.86 -10.11
CA VAL A 294 -2.76 -12.98 -11.57
C VAL A 294 -1.33 -12.96 -12.08
N THR A 295 -0.75 -14.14 -12.25
CA THR A 295 0.56 -14.29 -12.90
C THR A 295 0.49 -13.73 -14.32
N GLU A 296 1.62 -13.36 -14.91
CA GLU A 296 1.69 -12.91 -16.31
C GLU A 296 1.07 -13.93 -17.26
N GLN A 297 1.21 -15.20 -16.93
CA GLN A 297 0.61 -16.34 -17.63
C GLN A 297 -0.92 -16.28 -17.60
N VAL A 298 -1.51 -16.05 -16.45
CA VAL A 298 -2.97 -15.91 -16.29
C VAL A 298 -3.48 -14.68 -17.02
N ARG A 299 -2.72 -13.59 -17.02
CA ARG A 299 -3.05 -12.37 -17.76
C ARG A 299 -3.05 -12.58 -19.28
N ALA A 300 -2.00 -13.25 -19.79
CA ALA A 300 -1.93 -13.61 -21.21
C ALA A 300 -3.12 -14.50 -21.62
N LEU A 301 -3.52 -15.41 -20.75
CA LEU A 301 -4.68 -16.27 -20.96
C LEU A 301 -6.00 -15.49 -20.98
N LEU A 302 -6.19 -14.52 -20.08
CA LEU A 302 -7.38 -13.65 -20.03
C LEU A 302 -7.47 -12.76 -21.28
N LEU A 303 -6.35 -12.22 -21.73
CA LEU A 303 -6.29 -11.47 -22.98
C LEU A 303 -6.62 -12.34 -24.19
N ALA A 304 -6.17 -13.59 -24.21
CA ALA A 304 -6.51 -14.53 -25.27
C ALA A 304 -7.98 -14.91 -25.29
N LEU A 305 -8.66 -14.86 -24.12
CA LEU A 305 -10.09 -15.17 -23.95
C LEU A 305 -11.00 -13.93 -24.05
N SER A 306 -10.46 -12.74 -24.25
CA SER A 306 -11.27 -11.49 -24.37
C SER A 306 -12.34 -11.57 -25.45
N ASP A 307 -12.10 -12.34 -26.48
CA ASP A 307 -13.00 -12.54 -27.62
C ASP A 307 -14.03 -13.68 -27.41
N GLY A 308 -14.05 -14.28 -26.20
CA GLY A 308 -15.03 -15.31 -25.83
C GLY A 308 -14.45 -16.71 -25.62
N GLN A 309 -15.24 -17.73 -25.91
CA GLN A 309 -14.91 -19.13 -25.68
C GLN A 309 -13.94 -19.64 -26.75
N LEU A 310 -12.82 -20.23 -26.35
CA LEU A 310 -11.84 -20.78 -27.28
C LEU A 310 -11.45 -22.23 -26.95
N PRO A 311 -11.11 -23.04 -27.99
CA PRO A 311 -10.51 -24.34 -27.82
C PRO A 311 -9.15 -24.26 -27.15
N LEU A 312 -8.78 -25.28 -26.35
CA LEU A 312 -7.48 -25.36 -25.67
C LEU A 312 -6.29 -25.16 -26.63
N LYS A 313 -6.36 -25.73 -27.82
CA LYS A 313 -5.31 -25.62 -28.85
C LYS A 313 -5.12 -24.16 -29.30
N THR A 314 -6.22 -23.46 -29.57
CA THR A 314 -6.21 -22.04 -29.99
C THR A 314 -5.70 -21.15 -28.86
N LEU A 315 -6.02 -21.44 -27.59
CA LEU A 315 -5.48 -20.73 -26.45
C LEU A 315 -3.97 -20.90 -26.34
N MET A 316 -3.47 -22.13 -26.54
CA MET A 316 -2.03 -22.42 -26.54
C MET A 316 -1.30 -21.65 -27.66
N GLU A 317 -1.91 -21.59 -28.84
CA GLU A 317 -1.36 -20.84 -30.00
C GLU A 317 -1.29 -19.32 -29.71
N LYS A 318 -2.36 -18.76 -29.09
CA LYS A 318 -2.42 -17.32 -28.75
C LYS A 318 -1.42 -16.90 -27.66
N VAL A 319 -1.00 -17.81 -26.77
CA VAL A 319 0.02 -17.56 -25.74
C VAL A 319 1.40 -18.09 -26.14
N ASP A 320 1.58 -18.50 -27.40
CA ASP A 320 2.83 -19.03 -27.98
C ASP A 320 3.42 -20.21 -27.20
N LEU A 321 2.58 -21.13 -26.76
CA LEU A 321 2.99 -22.32 -26.03
C LEU A 321 2.66 -23.61 -26.78
N LYS A 322 3.69 -24.45 -26.99
CA LYS A 322 3.58 -25.73 -27.68
C LYS A 322 3.48 -26.93 -26.73
N HIS A 323 3.95 -26.78 -25.48
CA HIS A 323 3.99 -27.89 -24.52
C HIS A 323 2.73 -27.91 -23.63
N ARG A 324 1.81 -28.82 -23.95
CA ARG A 324 0.49 -28.94 -23.28
C ARG A 324 0.58 -29.12 -21.76
N PRO A 325 1.43 -29.97 -21.17
CA PRO A 325 1.53 -30.10 -19.72
C PRO A 325 1.92 -28.81 -19.01
N THR A 326 2.86 -28.05 -19.55
CA THR A 326 3.25 -26.73 -19.02
C THR A 326 2.11 -25.73 -19.12
N PHE A 327 1.35 -25.75 -20.22
CA PHE A 327 0.19 -24.88 -20.37
C PHE A 327 -0.92 -25.21 -19.36
N LEU A 328 -1.23 -26.47 -19.15
CA LEU A 328 -2.23 -26.90 -18.17
C LEU A 328 -1.79 -26.57 -16.74
N GLY A 329 -0.54 -26.83 -16.37
CA GLY A 329 -0.02 -26.61 -15.02
C GLY A 329 0.17 -25.15 -14.65
N ASN A 330 0.72 -24.33 -15.58
CA ASN A 330 1.13 -22.96 -15.26
C ASN A 330 0.11 -21.88 -15.65
N TYR A 331 -0.86 -22.21 -16.51
CA TYR A 331 -1.86 -21.27 -17.00
C TYR A 331 -3.29 -21.68 -16.60
N ILE A 332 -3.69 -22.92 -16.88
CA ILE A 332 -5.08 -23.35 -16.68
C ILE A 332 -5.35 -23.67 -15.22
N ALA A 333 -4.54 -24.51 -14.57
CA ALA A 333 -4.77 -24.92 -13.19
C ALA A 333 -4.82 -23.74 -12.21
N PRO A 334 -3.86 -22.80 -12.20
CA PRO A 334 -3.93 -21.63 -11.34
C PRO A 334 -5.14 -20.74 -11.63
N SER A 335 -5.55 -20.64 -12.90
CA SER A 335 -6.71 -19.84 -13.30
C SER A 335 -8.05 -20.46 -12.88
N LEU A 336 -8.13 -21.77 -12.83
CA LEU A 336 -9.30 -22.50 -12.30
C LEU A 336 -9.36 -22.42 -10.78
N GLU A 337 -8.23 -22.63 -10.09
CA GLU A 337 -8.13 -22.50 -8.62
C GLU A 337 -8.47 -21.11 -8.14
N ALA A 338 -8.06 -20.11 -8.90
CA ALA A 338 -8.36 -18.71 -8.64
C ALA A 338 -9.80 -18.30 -9.02
N GLY A 339 -10.61 -19.20 -9.57
CA GLY A 339 -11.97 -18.91 -10.02
C GLY A 339 -12.04 -17.93 -11.20
N ILE A 340 -10.96 -17.73 -11.93
CA ILE A 340 -10.87 -16.83 -13.09
C ILE A 340 -11.41 -17.48 -14.35
N LEU A 341 -11.20 -18.80 -14.47
CA LEU A 341 -11.70 -19.63 -15.54
C LEU A 341 -12.79 -20.58 -15.04
N LYS A 342 -13.68 -20.95 -15.95
CA LYS A 342 -14.69 -21.99 -15.73
C LYS A 342 -14.58 -23.04 -16.84
N VAL A 343 -14.66 -24.30 -16.44
CA VAL A 343 -14.80 -25.43 -17.38
C VAL A 343 -16.22 -25.46 -17.88
N LEU A 344 -16.43 -25.30 -19.18
CA LEU A 344 -17.77 -25.27 -19.78
C LEU A 344 -18.45 -26.65 -19.78
N TYR A 345 -17.67 -27.71 -19.95
CA TYR A 345 -18.16 -29.09 -20.06
C TYR A 345 -17.37 -30.00 -19.09
N PRO A 346 -17.63 -29.94 -17.77
CA PRO A 346 -16.88 -30.72 -16.78
C PRO A 346 -16.99 -32.24 -17.02
N ASP A 347 -18.13 -32.70 -17.55
CA ASP A 347 -18.38 -34.11 -17.87
C ASP A 347 -17.75 -34.58 -19.20
N LYS A 348 -17.19 -33.68 -19.98
CA LYS A 348 -16.54 -33.92 -21.27
C LYS A 348 -15.20 -33.19 -21.38
N PRO A 349 -14.16 -33.64 -20.65
CA PRO A 349 -12.89 -32.93 -20.56
C PRO A 349 -12.15 -32.78 -21.88
N ASN A 350 -12.49 -33.58 -22.89
CA ASN A 350 -11.91 -33.51 -24.24
C ASN A 350 -12.79 -32.74 -25.24
N HIS A 351 -13.78 -31.98 -24.77
CA HIS A 351 -14.59 -31.17 -25.66
C HIS A 351 -13.72 -30.09 -26.34
N PRO A 352 -13.89 -29.83 -27.65
CA PRO A 352 -13.07 -28.83 -28.37
C PRO A 352 -13.07 -27.45 -27.75
N VAL A 353 -14.19 -27.00 -27.18
CA VAL A 353 -14.34 -25.71 -26.48
C VAL A 353 -14.53 -26.02 -25.00
N SER A 354 -13.44 -25.95 -24.23
CA SER A 354 -13.47 -26.42 -22.85
C SER A 354 -13.45 -25.32 -21.79
N TYR A 355 -13.06 -24.08 -22.17
CA TYR A 355 -12.82 -23.02 -21.18
C TYR A 355 -13.43 -21.68 -21.59
N THR A 356 -13.92 -20.95 -20.61
CA THR A 356 -14.34 -19.54 -20.72
C THR A 356 -13.91 -18.78 -19.47
N HIS A 357 -13.74 -17.44 -19.58
CA HIS A 357 -13.54 -16.61 -18.41
C HIS A 357 -14.87 -16.29 -17.72
N LEU A 358 -14.87 -16.15 -16.40
CA LEU A 358 -16.02 -15.64 -15.67
C LEU A 358 -16.16 -14.14 -15.92
N ARG A 359 -17.31 -13.71 -16.44
CA ARG A 359 -17.65 -12.28 -16.49
C ARG A 359 -17.94 -11.81 -15.07
N ALA A 360 -17.65 -10.55 -14.77
CA ALA A 360 -17.81 -9.92 -13.46
C ALA A 360 -19.24 -10.05 -12.85
N HIS A 361 -20.23 -10.45 -13.62
CA HIS A 361 -21.62 -10.67 -13.18
C HIS A 361 -21.92 -12.08 -12.66
N GLU A 362 -21.04 -13.06 -12.82
CA GLU A 362 -21.28 -14.44 -12.35
C GLU A 362 -20.56 -14.77 -11.03
N THR A 363 -19.83 -13.84 -10.45
CA THR A 363 -19.13 -14.03 -9.17
C THR A 363 -19.95 -13.62 -7.93
N CYS A 364 -21.24 -13.26 -8.11
CA CYS A 364 -22.20 -12.99 -7.04
C CYS A 364 -23.32 -14.01 -7.11
N ALA A 365 -23.09 -15.20 -6.60
CA ALA A 365 -24.12 -16.15 -6.18
C ALA A 365 -23.60 -16.85 -4.92
#